data_daa92326d76201911c4a0abfecf27785
#
_entry.id   daa92326d76201911c4a0abfecf27785
#
_cell.length_a   1.000
_cell.length_b   1.000
_cell.length_c   1.000
_cell.angle_alpha   90.00
_cell.angle_beta   90.00
_cell.angle_gamma   90.00
#
_symmetry.space_group_name_H-M   'P 1'
#
loop_
_entity.id
_entity.type
_entity.pdbx_description
1 polymer ?
#
loop_
_entity_poly.entity_id
_entity_poly.type
_entity_poly.pdbx_seq_one_letter_code
_entity_poly.pdbx_strand_id
1 'polypeptide(L)'
;NIEQIRMLKDNELEKLSSTGSSTIDKFVEDILKEKTDKRSSLTKSYTFEYLTSDSKKSEYVTVSISKASHKKYGIFNNWKALGEDVVAEDVTVETDPNTTVTVEGVKLSSKYLDKSKSSKTKNVYKIPSILKDKVNITITLKNGLVLEDSKNVYSKEDINTTRTYGYKLTKDSSKKLKTVVQNFLDGYVSAAISKKDISEVRNNKIWDKEILEISSFDTYYNDLVKRYESDQIESYKVTDIDVSSSYIDSDGEINVRATVKYSYKYKDDSSRSKKEGNSSTSIRLDLNSENKDLTITDFYSYGVRYMF
;
A
#
# COMPACT_ATOMS: atom_id res chain seq x y z
N ASN A 1 4.57 -12.13 13.02
CA ASN A 1 3.51 -11.32 13.64
C ASN A 1 4.04 -10.70 14.92
N ILE A 2 3.89 -9.38 15.11
CA ILE A 2 4.44 -8.61 16.25
C ILE A 2 3.91 -9.18 17.60
N GLU A 3 2.66 -9.62 17.66
CA GLU A 3 2.09 -10.22 18.86
C GLU A 3 2.59 -11.65 19.12
N GLN A 4 2.83 -12.42 18.05
CA GLN A 4 3.44 -13.75 18.18
C GLN A 4 4.87 -13.68 18.71
N ILE A 5 5.64 -12.66 18.31
CA ILE A 5 7.00 -12.43 18.85
C ILE A 5 6.96 -12.02 20.33
N ARG A 6 5.93 -11.27 20.76
CA ARG A 6 5.70 -11.00 22.18
C ARG A 6 5.41 -12.28 22.97
N MET A 7 4.60 -13.18 22.42
CA MET A 7 4.30 -14.48 23.03
C MET A 7 5.57 -15.33 23.21
N LEU A 8 6.51 -15.27 22.25
CA LEU A 8 7.81 -15.94 22.37
C LEU A 8 8.67 -15.39 23.52
N LYS A 9 8.55 -14.08 23.86
CA LYS A 9 9.23 -13.49 25.04
C LYS A 9 8.60 -13.91 26.37
N ASP A 10 7.33 -14.27 26.38
CA ASP A 10 6.55 -14.55 27.60
C ASP A 10 6.34 -16.05 27.92
N ASN A 11 7.18 -16.95 27.41
CA ASN A 11 7.13 -18.42 27.65
C ASN A 11 5.92 -19.18 27.05
N GLU A 12 5.24 -18.68 26.03
CA GLU A 12 4.12 -19.38 25.38
C GLU A 12 4.50 -20.17 24.11
N LEU A 13 5.67 -20.80 24.08
CA LEU A 13 6.04 -21.76 23.02
C LEU A 13 5.02 -22.92 22.88
N GLU A 14 4.34 -23.29 23.97
CA GLU A 14 3.30 -24.34 23.95
C GLU A 14 2.05 -23.97 23.14
N LYS A 15 1.72 -22.69 22.97
CA LYS A 15 0.54 -22.28 22.19
C LYS A 15 0.79 -22.19 20.68
N LEU A 16 2.04 -22.08 20.24
CA LEU A 16 2.40 -22.14 18.82
C LEU A 16 2.29 -23.55 18.27
N SER A 17 2.45 -24.60 19.08
CA SER A 17 2.29 -25.99 18.68
C SER A 17 0.83 -26.32 18.31
N SER A 18 -0.15 -25.63 18.89
CA SER A 18 -1.58 -25.84 18.62
C SER A 18 -2.06 -25.28 17.28
N THR A 19 -1.26 -24.50 16.56
CA THR A 19 -1.62 -23.89 15.28
C THR A 19 -1.07 -24.62 14.05
N GLY A 20 -0.62 -25.87 14.20
CA GLY A 20 -0.50 -26.79 13.07
C GLY A 20 0.76 -26.71 12.24
N SER A 21 1.88 -26.25 12.76
CA SER A 21 3.18 -26.37 12.09
C SER A 21 3.94 -27.59 12.62
N SER A 22 3.79 -28.73 11.94
CA SER A 22 4.56 -29.97 12.18
C SER A 22 6.08 -29.80 12.19
N THR A 23 6.58 -28.71 11.65
CA THR A 23 7.98 -28.34 11.57
C THR A 23 8.53 -27.81 12.89
N ILE A 24 7.73 -27.03 13.63
CA ILE A 24 8.14 -26.46 14.93
C ILE A 24 8.15 -27.54 16.02
N ASP A 25 7.17 -28.45 16.01
CA ASP A 25 7.10 -29.56 16.97
C ASP A 25 8.30 -30.51 16.80
N LYS A 26 8.66 -30.84 15.54
CA LYS A 26 9.84 -31.64 15.24
C LYS A 26 11.14 -30.97 15.67
N PHE A 27 11.22 -29.66 15.52
CA PHE A 27 12.34 -28.83 15.94
C PHE A 27 12.56 -28.85 17.46
N VAL A 28 11.49 -28.65 18.23
CA VAL A 28 11.56 -28.71 19.69
C VAL A 28 11.93 -30.12 20.16
N GLU A 29 11.38 -31.16 19.52
CA GLU A 29 11.75 -32.55 19.83
C GLU A 29 13.20 -32.89 19.49
N ASP A 30 13.73 -32.43 18.36
CA ASP A 30 15.11 -32.69 17.94
C ASP A 30 16.12 -31.96 18.83
N ILE A 31 15.82 -30.72 19.25
CA ILE A 31 16.62 -29.99 20.26
C ILE A 31 16.64 -30.73 21.62
N LEU A 32 15.52 -31.34 22.01
CA LEU A 32 15.42 -32.06 23.28
C LEU A 32 16.08 -33.46 23.23
N LYS A 33 16.19 -34.05 22.04
CA LYS A 33 16.78 -35.41 21.84
C LYS A 33 18.30 -35.41 21.68
N GLU A 34 18.93 -34.27 21.36
CA GLU A 34 20.38 -34.21 21.23
C GLU A 34 21.08 -34.52 22.56
N LYS A 35 21.64 -35.72 22.67
CA LYS A 35 22.50 -36.08 23.78
C LYS A 35 23.70 -35.12 23.82
N THR A 36 23.77 -34.34 24.87
CA THR A 36 24.83 -33.39 25.16
C THR A 36 26.19 -34.02 25.03
N ASP A 37 26.89 -33.72 23.96
CA ASP A 37 28.35 -33.95 23.90
C ASP A 37 29.02 -33.06 24.98
N LYS A 38 29.89 -33.64 25.77
CA LYS A 38 30.45 -33.05 26.99
C LYS A 38 31.39 -31.85 26.80
N ARG A 39 31.45 -31.25 25.64
CA ARG A 39 32.25 -30.06 25.39
C ARG A 39 31.33 -28.82 25.45
N SER A 40 31.53 -28.03 26.45
CA SER A 40 30.80 -26.78 26.74
C SER A 40 30.97 -25.73 25.64
N SER A 41 30.24 -25.80 24.56
CA SER A 41 30.03 -24.60 23.79
C SER A 41 28.94 -23.79 24.47
N LEU A 42 29.24 -22.53 24.78
CA LEU A 42 28.30 -21.57 25.37
C LEU A 42 27.16 -21.21 24.39
N THR A 43 27.34 -21.57 23.12
CA THR A 43 26.41 -21.26 22.03
C THR A 43 26.33 -22.45 21.09
N LYS A 44 25.13 -22.77 20.64
CA LYS A 44 24.84 -23.74 19.58
C LYS A 44 24.03 -23.06 18.48
N SER A 45 24.36 -23.36 17.24
CA SER A 45 23.63 -22.84 16.07
C SER A 45 22.99 -24.00 15.30
N TYR A 46 21.75 -23.81 14.90
CA TYR A 46 20.95 -24.75 14.12
C TYR A 46 20.50 -24.05 12.84
N THR A 47 20.78 -24.67 11.70
CA THR A 47 20.34 -24.16 10.41
C THR A 47 19.19 -25.02 9.90
N PHE A 48 18.08 -24.39 9.56
CA PHE A 48 16.89 -25.01 9.03
C PHE A 48 16.73 -24.63 7.57
N GLU A 49 16.39 -25.62 6.75
CA GLU A 49 15.95 -25.45 5.38
C GLU A 49 14.43 -25.44 5.36
N TYR A 50 13.82 -24.46 4.73
CA TYR A 50 12.39 -24.43 4.50
C TYR A 50 12.07 -24.06 3.05
N LEU A 51 10.95 -24.58 2.55
CA LEU A 51 10.46 -24.27 1.20
C LEU A 51 9.49 -23.10 1.28
N THR A 52 9.78 -22.05 0.53
CA THR A 52 8.83 -20.94 0.39
C THR A 52 7.70 -21.34 -0.55
N SER A 53 6.45 -21.01 -0.19
CA SER A 53 5.26 -21.38 -0.95
C SER A 53 5.25 -20.82 -2.38
N ASP A 54 5.93 -19.70 -2.61
CA ASP A 54 5.85 -18.95 -3.86
C ASP A 54 6.93 -19.29 -4.90
N SER A 55 8.06 -19.88 -4.49
CA SER A 55 9.20 -20.01 -5.41
C SER A 55 9.77 -21.43 -5.58
N LYS A 56 9.32 -22.42 -4.81
CA LYS A 56 9.95 -23.75 -4.70
C LYS A 56 11.48 -23.68 -4.44
N LYS A 57 11.96 -22.55 -3.92
CA LYS A 57 13.35 -22.36 -3.54
C LYS A 57 13.51 -22.70 -2.07
N SER A 58 14.55 -23.44 -1.75
CA SER A 58 14.96 -23.65 -0.37
C SER A 58 15.59 -22.40 0.19
N GLU A 59 15.09 -21.95 1.31
CA GLU A 59 15.69 -20.89 2.12
C GLU A 59 16.19 -21.46 3.43
N TYR A 60 17.19 -20.83 4.02
CA TYR A 60 17.84 -21.29 5.24
C TYR A 60 17.68 -20.27 6.35
N VAL A 61 17.24 -20.73 7.51
CA VAL A 61 17.23 -19.93 8.75
C VAL A 61 18.19 -20.58 9.74
N THR A 62 19.12 -19.77 10.26
CA THR A 62 20.01 -20.19 11.34
C THR A 62 19.53 -19.60 12.66
N VAL A 63 19.28 -20.45 13.64
CA VAL A 63 18.91 -20.05 14.99
C VAL A 63 20.04 -20.43 15.93
N SER A 64 20.60 -19.45 16.64
CA SER A 64 21.61 -19.67 17.66
C SER A 64 20.96 -19.66 19.05
N ILE A 65 21.34 -20.63 19.87
CA ILE A 65 20.93 -20.65 21.28
C ILE A 65 22.18 -20.52 22.16
N SER A 66 22.06 -19.72 23.21
CA SER A 66 23.12 -19.56 24.20
C SER A 66 22.71 -20.10 25.56
N LYS A 67 23.71 -20.57 26.30
CA LYS A 67 23.52 -20.96 27.69
C LYS A 67 23.38 -19.72 28.56
N ALA A 68 22.24 -19.58 29.23
CA ALA A 68 22.04 -18.48 30.17
C ALA A 68 22.93 -18.64 31.42
N SER A 69 23.33 -17.52 32.01
CA SER A 69 24.18 -17.49 33.21
C SER A 69 23.53 -18.14 34.46
N HIS A 70 22.19 -18.26 34.46
CA HIS A 70 21.46 -18.82 35.58
C HIS A 70 20.90 -20.20 35.23
N LYS A 71 21.12 -21.17 36.11
CA LYS A 71 20.51 -22.48 36.03
C LYS A 71 19.02 -22.42 36.39
N LYS A 72 18.16 -23.05 35.60
CA LYS A 72 16.75 -23.22 35.95
C LYS A 72 16.64 -24.30 37.02
N TYR A 73 15.98 -23.98 38.12
CA TYR A 73 15.85 -24.85 39.31
C TYR A 73 17.22 -25.29 39.89
N GLY A 74 18.28 -24.51 39.71
CA GLY A 74 19.61 -24.79 40.30
C GLY A 74 20.43 -25.90 39.62
N ILE A 75 19.83 -26.75 38.79
CA ILE A 75 20.46 -27.93 38.19
C ILE A 75 20.47 -27.95 36.66
N PHE A 76 19.42 -27.46 36.02
CA PHE A 76 19.30 -27.52 34.57
C PHE A 76 19.94 -26.31 33.88
N ASN A 77 20.67 -26.58 32.78
CA ASN A 77 21.13 -25.50 31.92
C ASN A 77 19.92 -24.81 31.28
N ASN A 78 19.86 -23.47 31.43
CA ASN A 78 18.84 -22.66 30.80
C ASN A 78 19.41 -22.18 29.45
N TRP A 79 18.86 -22.68 28.35
CA TRP A 79 19.20 -22.23 27.01
C TRP A 79 18.24 -21.12 26.56
N LYS A 80 18.78 -20.07 26.00
CA LYS A 80 18.00 -18.99 25.40
C LYS A 80 18.33 -18.88 23.93
N ALA A 81 17.32 -18.76 23.08
CA ALA A 81 17.52 -18.40 21.69
C ALA A 81 18.17 -17.01 21.64
N LEU A 82 19.22 -16.87 20.86
CA LEU A 82 19.80 -15.60 20.51
C LEU A 82 18.90 -15.01 19.43
N GLY A 83 17.99 -14.11 19.85
CA GLY A 83 17.02 -13.48 18.95
C GLY A 83 17.67 -12.55 17.93
N GLU A 84 18.93 -12.16 18.12
CA GLU A 84 19.67 -11.25 17.25
C GLU A 84 19.79 -11.75 15.80
N ASP A 85 19.82 -13.08 15.60
CA ASP A 85 19.91 -13.67 14.25
C ASP A 85 18.58 -13.65 13.49
N VAL A 86 17.45 -13.69 14.19
CA VAL A 86 16.11 -13.84 13.58
C VAL A 86 15.17 -12.69 13.87
N VAL A 87 15.54 -11.77 14.78
CA VAL A 87 14.72 -10.64 15.21
C VAL A 87 15.45 -9.34 14.98
N ALA A 88 14.80 -8.40 14.33
CA ALA A 88 15.21 -7.01 14.29
C ALA A 88 14.58 -6.28 15.48
N GLU A 89 15.40 -5.56 16.24
CA GLU A 89 14.97 -4.78 17.40
C GLU A 89 14.89 -3.29 17.09
N ASP A 90 14.02 -2.58 17.82
CA ASP A 90 13.90 -1.13 17.74
C ASP A 90 13.62 -0.58 16.33
N VAL A 91 12.81 -1.31 15.55
CA VAL A 91 12.39 -0.87 14.22
C VAL A 91 11.43 0.31 14.36
N THR A 92 11.71 1.40 13.64
CA THR A 92 10.84 2.58 13.64
C THR A 92 9.99 2.61 12.36
N VAL A 93 8.76 3.10 12.49
CA VAL A 93 7.85 3.32 11.36
C VAL A 93 7.38 4.76 11.41
N GLU A 94 7.81 5.55 10.44
CA GLU A 94 7.37 6.94 10.27
C GLU A 94 6.16 6.98 9.31
N THR A 95 5.10 7.69 9.68
CA THR A 95 3.86 7.75 8.91
C THR A 95 3.20 9.13 9.03
N ASP A 96 2.35 9.47 8.07
CA ASP A 96 1.46 10.62 8.16
C ASP A 96 0.47 10.45 9.32
N PRO A 97 0.19 11.52 10.11
CA PRO A 97 -0.75 11.47 11.23
C PRO A 97 -2.17 11.05 10.85
N ASN A 98 -2.59 11.33 9.62
CA ASN A 98 -3.93 11.02 9.11
C ASN A 98 -4.07 9.61 8.56
N THR A 99 -3.02 8.78 8.65
CA THR A 99 -3.01 7.40 8.17
C THR A 99 -3.03 6.39 9.31
N THR A 100 -3.60 5.23 9.05
CA THR A 100 -3.46 4.06 9.90
C THR A 100 -2.47 3.11 9.25
N VAL A 101 -1.42 2.74 9.97
CA VAL A 101 -0.45 1.76 9.49
C VAL A 101 -0.61 0.45 10.23
N THR A 102 -0.59 -0.63 9.46
CA THR A 102 -0.60 -2.01 9.95
C THR A 102 0.69 -2.68 9.49
N VAL A 103 1.39 -3.34 10.39
CA VAL A 103 2.60 -4.11 10.10
C VAL A 103 2.35 -5.55 10.50
N GLU A 104 2.54 -6.49 9.57
CA GLU A 104 2.23 -7.92 9.77
C GLU A 104 0.83 -8.17 10.37
N GLY A 105 -0.18 -7.44 9.88
CA GLY A 105 -1.55 -7.55 10.36
C GLY A 105 -1.82 -6.87 11.71
N VAL A 106 -0.80 -6.27 12.36
CA VAL A 106 -0.96 -5.58 13.64
C VAL A 106 -1.03 -4.07 13.42
N LYS A 107 -2.16 -3.47 13.79
CA LYS A 107 -2.34 -2.02 13.74
C LYS A 107 -1.40 -1.32 14.73
N LEU A 108 -0.62 -0.37 14.24
CA LEU A 108 0.23 0.48 15.08
C LEU A 108 -0.65 1.50 15.82
N SER A 109 -0.83 1.27 17.10
CA SER A 109 -1.63 2.11 18.00
C SER A 109 -0.74 3.06 18.82
N SER A 110 -1.35 3.91 19.63
CA SER A 110 -0.64 4.79 20.60
C SER A 110 0.33 4.07 21.53
N LYS A 111 0.16 2.74 21.71
CA LYS A 111 1.08 1.88 22.49
C LYS A 111 2.49 1.84 21.89
N TYR A 112 2.60 1.95 20.56
CA TYR A 112 3.87 1.94 19.84
C TYR A 112 4.38 3.34 19.52
N LEU A 113 3.59 4.40 19.80
CA LEU A 113 3.91 5.78 19.43
C LEU A 113 5.08 6.31 20.24
N ASP A 114 6.15 6.70 19.57
CA ASP A 114 7.26 7.45 20.14
C ASP A 114 6.91 8.94 20.12
N LYS A 115 6.38 9.43 21.25
CA LYS A 115 5.98 10.83 21.39
C LYS A 115 7.16 11.81 21.26
N SER A 116 8.37 11.37 21.56
CA SER A 116 9.57 12.24 21.51
C SER A 116 10.01 12.52 20.08
N LYS A 117 9.68 11.61 19.13
CA LYS A 117 10.03 11.71 17.71
C LYS A 117 8.84 12.09 16.82
N SER A 118 7.62 12.05 17.36
CA SER A 118 6.41 12.43 16.66
C SER A 118 6.20 13.95 16.67
N SER A 119 5.52 14.48 15.66
CA SER A 119 5.19 15.90 15.51
C SER A 119 3.76 16.08 14.98
N LYS A 120 3.36 17.32 14.66
CA LYS A 120 2.07 17.59 14.01
C LYS A 120 2.02 17.04 12.58
N THR A 121 3.17 16.86 11.93
CA THR A 121 3.27 16.45 10.53
C THR A 121 3.63 14.98 10.36
N LYS A 122 4.01 14.29 11.46
CA LYS A 122 4.38 12.87 11.39
C LYS A 122 4.17 12.14 12.70
N ASN A 123 3.75 10.91 12.62
CA ASN A 123 3.81 9.95 13.71
C ASN A 123 5.03 9.03 13.53
N VAL A 124 5.73 8.76 14.62
CA VAL A 124 6.81 7.77 14.65
C VAL A 124 6.43 6.68 15.63
N TYR A 125 6.34 5.46 15.14
CA TYR A 125 6.07 4.29 15.95
C TYR A 125 7.36 3.51 16.17
N LYS A 126 7.55 2.98 17.37
CA LYS A 126 8.67 2.10 17.72
C LYS A 126 8.14 0.69 17.92
N ILE A 127 8.58 -0.24 17.07
CA ILE A 127 8.30 -1.66 17.18
C ILE A 127 9.47 -2.28 17.93
N PRO A 128 9.27 -2.80 19.17
CA PRO A 128 10.36 -3.32 19.98
C PRO A 128 11.11 -4.47 19.31
N SER A 129 10.39 -5.34 18.62
CA SER A 129 10.99 -6.47 17.91
C SER A 129 10.06 -7.01 16.83
N ILE A 130 10.63 -7.38 15.69
CA ILE A 130 9.96 -7.99 14.55
C ILE A 130 10.87 -9.06 13.94
N LEU A 131 10.31 -10.09 13.32
CA LEU A 131 11.12 -11.09 12.61
C LEU A 131 11.85 -10.42 11.43
N LYS A 132 13.13 -10.78 11.29
CA LYS A 132 13.93 -10.42 10.11
C LYS A 132 13.40 -11.19 8.92
N ASP A 133 12.69 -10.54 8.06
CA ASP A 133 12.16 -11.10 6.82
C ASP A 133 11.45 -10.01 6.05
N LYS A 134 10.76 -10.42 5.01
CA LYS A 134 9.85 -9.60 4.25
C LYS A 134 8.61 -9.27 5.08
N VAL A 135 8.53 -8.02 5.52
CA VAL A 135 7.48 -7.51 6.40
C VAL A 135 6.39 -6.85 5.56
N ASN A 136 5.14 -7.28 5.74
CA ASN A 136 4.00 -6.71 5.04
C ASN A 136 3.52 -5.44 5.75
N ILE A 137 3.35 -4.38 4.98
CA ILE A 137 2.91 -3.07 5.46
C ILE A 137 1.63 -2.70 4.74
N THR A 138 0.62 -2.34 5.50
CA THR A 138 -0.65 -1.84 4.99
C THR A 138 -0.88 -0.44 5.51
N ILE A 139 -1.15 0.50 4.61
CA ILE A 139 -1.49 1.88 4.92
C ILE A 139 -2.96 2.10 4.58
N THR A 140 -3.74 2.52 5.54
CA THR A 140 -5.13 2.90 5.34
C THR A 140 -5.26 4.41 5.48
N LEU A 141 -5.67 5.08 4.42
CA LEU A 141 -5.91 6.51 4.38
C LEU A 141 -7.24 6.86 5.06
N LYS A 142 -7.42 8.13 5.42
CA LYS A 142 -8.63 8.66 6.07
C LYS A 142 -9.90 8.43 5.22
N ASN A 143 -9.77 8.48 3.90
CA ASN A 143 -10.85 8.19 2.94
C ASN A 143 -11.11 6.69 2.73
N GLY A 144 -10.38 5.82 3.44
CA GLY A 144 -10.54 4.37 3.37
C GLY A 144 -9.91 3.71 2.16
N LEU A 145 -9.01 4.40 1.42
CA LEU A 145 -8.12 3.73 0.48
C LEU A 145 -7.07 2.95 1.24
N VAL A 146 -6.74 1.78 0.74
CA VAL A 146 -5.75 0.88 1.33
C VAL A 146 -4.65 0.59 0.31
N LEU A 147 -3.42 0.82 0.76
CA LEU A 147 -2.19 0.58 0.00
C LEU A 147 -1.37 -0.49 0.73
N GLU A 148 -0.72 -1.33 -0.03
CA GLU A 148 0.08 -2.45 0.48
C GLU A 148 1.49 -2.42 -0.11
N ASP A 149 2.47 -2.73 0.71
CA ASP A 149 3.86 -2.97 0.30
C ASP A 149 4.48 -4.02 1.23
N SER A 150 5.67 -4.46 0.87
CA SER A 150 6.47 -5.32 1.73
C SER A 150 7.92 -4.87 1.71
N LYS A 151 8.51 -4.78 2.89
CA LYS A 151 9.90 -4.35 3.09
C LYS A 151 10.69 -5.45 3.75
N ASN A 152 11.93 -5.67 3.28
CA ASN A 152 12.84 -6.55 3.97
C ASN A 152 13.41 -5.82 5.18
N VAL A 153 13.32 -6.44 6.35
CA VAL A 153 13.83 -5.91 7.61
C VAL A 153 14.92 -6.85 8.12
N TYR A 154 16.16 -6.40 8.13
CA TYR A 154 17.31 -7.22 8.53
C TYR A 154 17.94 -6.79 9.85
N SER A 155 17.77 -5.53 10.24
CA SER A 155 18.34 -4.97 11.45
C SER A 155 17.47 -3.82 11.97
N LYS A 156 18.01 -2.98 12.83
CA LYS A 156 17.38 -1.71 13.20
C LYS A 156 17.19 -0.85 11.95
N GLU A 157 15.97 -0.68 11.51
CA GLU A 157 15.61 0.04 10.29
C GLU A 157 14.55 1.10 10.58
N ASP A 158 14.59 2.15 9.77
CA ASP A 158 13.56 3.18 9.73
C ASP A 158 12.70 2.95 8.48
N ILE A 159 11.47 2.51 8.69
CA ILE A 159 10.47 2.32 7.63
C ILE A 159 9.72 3.63 7.48
N ASN A 160 9.89 4.30 6.33
CA ASN A 160 9.15 5.52 6.03
C ASN A 160 7.94 5.20 5.15
N THR A 161 6.74 5.52 5.62
CA THR A 161 5.47 5.33 4.93
C THR A 161 4.77 6.64 4.58
N THR A 162 5.42 7.79 4.79
CA THR A 162 4.88 9.11 4.43
C THR A 162 4.83 9.29 2.92
N ARG A 163 5.66 8.55 2.17
CA ARG A 163 5.64 8.50 0.72
C ARG A 163 5.29 7.09 0.28
N THR A 164 4.17 6.95 -0.39
CA THR A 164 3.63 5.64 -0.79
C THR A 164 3.99 5.25 -2.23
N TYR A 165 4.97 5.92 -2.83
CA TYR A 165 5.45 5.56 -4.16
C TYR A 165 5.93 4.10 -4.20
N GLY A 166 5.36 3.30 -5.10
CA GLY A 166 5.65 1.87 -5.22
C GLY A 166 4.72 0.95 -4.42
N TYR A 167 3.90 1.50 -3.52
CA TYR A 167 2.85 0.71 -2.86
C TYR A 167 1.78 0.30 -3.86
N LYS A 168 1.20 -0.88 -3.66
CA LYS A 168 0.13 -1.42 -4.50
C LYS A 168 -1.22 -1.11 -3.89
N LEU A 169 -2.18 -0.76 -4.73
CA LEU A 169 -3.57 -0.66 -4.32
C LEU A 169 -4.15 -2.06 -4.05
N THR A 170 -4.92 -2.19 -2.98
CA THR A 170 -5.80 -3.35 -2.85
C THR A 170 -6.86 -3.37 -3.95
N LYS A 171 -7.46 -4.53 -4.20
CA LYS A 171 -8.53 -4.67 -5.22
C LYS A 171 -9.69 -3.71 -4.97
N ASP A 172 -10.09 -3.54 -3.72
CA ASP A 172 -11.20 -2.64 -3.35
C ASP A 172 -10.82 -1.17 -3.54
N SER A 173 -9.61 -0.79 -3.18
CA SER A 173 -9.10 0.57 -3.43
C SER A 173 -8.98 0.86 -4.91
N SER A 174 -8.47 -0.07 -5.70
CA SER A 174 -8.43 0.05 -7.16
C SER A 174 -9.83 0.22 -7.75
N LYS A 175 -10.83 -0.54 -7.27
CA LYS A 175 -12.22 -0.40 -7.71
C LYS A 175 -12.81 0.97 -7.37
N LYS A 176 -12.54 1.49 -6.16
CA LYS A 176 -12.96 2.86 -5.78
C LYS A 176 -12.36 3.90 -6.72
N LEU A 177 -11.06 3.83 -6.99
CA LEU A 177 -10.39 4.78 -7.89
C LEU A 177 -10.86 4.66 -9.34
N LYS A 178 -11.16 3.45 -9.83
CA LYS A 178 -11.82 3.28 -11.14
C LYS A 178 -13.14 4.02 -11.21
N THR A 179 -13.93 3.97 -10.13
CA THR A 179 -15.20 4.72 -10.05
C THR A 179 -14.96 6.24 -10.08
N VAL A 180 -13.93 6.74 -9.40
CA VAL A 180 -13.57 8.17 -9.46
C VAL A 180 -13.21 8.59 -10.88
N VAL A 181 -12.37 7.80 -11.55
CA VAL A 181 -11.98 8.06 -12.95
C VAL A 181 -13.21 8.02 -13.89
N GLN A 182 -14.10 7.04 -13.71
CA GLN A 182 -15.35 6.97 -14.49
C GLN A 182 -16.22 8.20 -14.27
N ASN A 183 -16.42 8.61 -13.01
CA ASN A 183 -17.20 9.80 -12.66
C ASN A 183 -16.59 11.08 -13.27
N PHE A 184 -15.26 11.18 -13.28
CA PHE A 184 -14.55 12.27 -13.96
C PHE A 184 -14.86 12.28 -15.47
N LEU A 185 -14.75 11.14 -16.13
CA LEU A 185 -15.03 11.03 -17.56
C LEU A 185 -16.49 11.37 -17.89
N ASP A 186 -17.43 10.92 -17.07
CA ASP A 186 -18.85 11.20 -17.25
C ASP A 186 -19.17 12.67 -16.94
N GLY A 187 -18.63 13.21 -15.87
CA GLY A 187 -18.91 14.58 -15.40
C GLY A 187 -18.16 15.67 -16.17
N TYR A 188 -17.08 15.35 -16.86
CA TYR A 188 -16.25 16.33 -17.55
C TYR A 188 -16.19 16.07 -19.08
N VAL A 189 -15.78 14.88 -19.50
CA VAL A 189 -15.59 14.56 -20.91
C VAL A 189 -16.94 14.39 -21.62
N SER A 190 -17.86 13.56 -21.09
CA SER A 190 -19.20 13.42 -21.65
C SER A 190 -20.01 14.72 -21.60
N ALA A 191 -19.81 15.50 -20.54
CA ALA A 191 -20.42 16.84 -20.43
C ALA A 191 -19.95 17.76 -21.56
N ALA A 192 -18.64 17.76 -21.88
CA ALA A 192 -18.07 18.57 -22.94
C ALA A 192 -18.57 18.14 -24.34
N ILE A 193 -18.67 16.83 -24.61
CA ILE A 193 -19.24 16.32 -25.86
C ILE A 193 -20.71 16.74 -26.02
N SER A 194 -21.48 16.67 -24.91
CA SER A 194 -22.88 17.05 -24.86
C SER A 194 -23.10 18.58 -24.77
N LYS A 195 -22.02 19.37 -24.70
CA LYS A 195 -22.03 20.83 -24.59
C LYS A 195 -22.84 21.33 -23.37
N LYS A 196 -22.73 20.64 -22.25
CA LYS A 196 -23.39 21.05 -21.01
C LYS A 196 -22.86 22.40 -20.54
N ASP A 197 -23.73 23.16 -19.89
CA ASP A 197 -23.34 24.43 -19.29
C ASP A 197 -22.27 24.20 -18.20
N ILE A 198 -21.31 25.12 -18.11
CA ILE A 198 -20.23 25.05 -17.13
C ILE A 198 -20.75 25.00 -15.69
N SER A 199 -21.89 25.65 -15.41
CA SER A 199 -22.52 25.63 -14.08
C SER A 199 -22.96 24.22 -13.68
N GLU A 200 -23.44 23.39 -14.61
CA GLU A 200 -23.77 21.98 -14.34
C GLU A 200 -22.52 21.18 -14.00
N VAL A 201 -21.42 21.43 -14.73
CA VAL A 201 -20.12 20.77 -14.48
C VAL A 201 -19.57 21.14 -13.12
N ARG A 202 -19.60 22.43 -12.76
CA ARG A 202 -19.13 22.93 -11.45
C ARG A 202 -19.95 22.38 -10.28
N ASN A 203 -21.25 22.14 -10.48
CA ASN A 203 -22.14 21.60 -9.44
C ASN A 203 -21.95 20.07 -9.24
N ASN A 204 -21.11 19.41 -10.02
CA ASN A 204 -20.84 17.99 -9.83
C ASN A 204 -20.01 17.77 -8.56
N LYS A 205 -20.44 16.85 -7.70
CA LYS A 205 -19.81 16.55 -6.40
C LYS A 205 -18.42 15.88 -6.50
N ILE A 206 -17.97 15.59 -7.72
CA ILE A 206 -16.63 15.01 -7.93
C ILE A 206 -15.50 16.01 -7.70
N TRP A 207 -15.82 17.31 -7.74
CA TRP A 207 -14.83 18.38 -7.62
C TRP A 207 -14.58 18.79 -6.17
N ASP A 208 -13.32 18.99 -5.83
CA ASP A 208 -12.96 19.72 -4.63
C ASP A 208 -13.20 21.23 -4.84
N LYS A 209 -13.35 21.97 -3.73
CA LYS A 209 -13.54 23.43 -3.80
C LYS A 209 -12.32 24.12 -4.42
N GLU A 210 -11.13 23.61 -4.14
CA GLU A 210 -9.87 24.20 -4.58
C GLU A 210 -9.79 24.28 -6.11
N ILE A 211 -10.12 23.20 -6.83
CA ILE A 211 -10.08 23.22 -8.30
C ILE A 211 -11.14 24.17 -8.88
N LEU A 212 -12.29 24.32 -8.21
CA LEU A 212 -13.34 25.21 -8.66
C LEU A 212 -12.99 26.70 -8.46
N GLU A 213 -12.04 27.01 -7.59
CA GLU A 213 -11.54 28.38 -7.37
C GLU A 213 -10.46 28.78 -8.38
N ILE A 214 -9.91 27.81 -9.12
CA ILE A 214 -8.90 28.07 -10.15
C ILE A 214 -9.55 28.77 -11.35
N SER A 215 -9.10 29.98 -11.68
CA SER A 215 -9.66 30.81 -12.76
C SER A 215 -9.61 30.16 -14.15
N SER A 216 -8.72 29.18 -14.35
CA SER A 216 -8.57 28.45 -15.60
C SER A 216 -9.52 27.27 -15.77
N PHE A 217 -10.23 26.82 -14.72
CA PHE A 217 -11.13 25.65 -14.81
C PHE A 217 -12.19 25.83 -15.92
N ASP A 218 -12.89 26.96 -15.90
CA ASP A 218 -13.92 27.29 -16.89
C ASP A 218 -13.33 27.41 -18.30
N THR A 219 -12.14 28.02 -18.40
CA THR A 219 -11.42 28.16 -19.67
C THR A 219 -11.06 26.80 -20.25
N TYR A 220 -10.51 25.89 -19.44
CA TYR A 220 -10.15 24.55 -19.89
C TYR A 220 -11.37 23.74 -20.34
N TYR A 221 -12.50 23.84 -19.61
CA TYR A 221 -13.72 23.16 -20.02
C TYR A 221 -14.27 23.71 -21.34
N ASN A 222 -14.36 25.04 -21.48
CA ASN A 222 -14.87 25.68 -22.71
C ASN A 222 -13.97 25.40 -23.92
N ASP A 223 -12.67 25.34 -23.74
CA ASP A 223 -11.72 24.95 -24.78
C ASP A 223 -11.90 23.47 -25.18
N LEU A 224 -12.21 22.60 -24.22
CA LEU A 224 -12.50 21.19 -24.48
C LEU A 224 -13.79 21.03 -25.30
N VAL A 225 -14.86 21.77 -24.96
CA VAL A 225 -16.11 21.80 -25.73
C VAL A 225 -15.86 22.21 -27.18
N LYS A 226 -15.14 23.32 -27.40
CA LYS A 226 -14.78 23.80 -28.75
C LYS A 226 -13.95 22.77 -29.51
N ARG A 227 -13.01 22.13 -28.83
CA ARG A 227 -12.17 21.09 -29.43
C ARG A 227 -12.99 19.90 -29.91
N TYR A 228 -13.83 19.35 -29.06
CA TYR A 228 -14.66 18.19 -29.41
C TYR A 228 -15.72 18.52 -30.47
N GLU A 229 -16.21 19.75 -30.49
CA GLU A 229 -17.07 20.24 -31.56
C GLU A 229 -16.32 20.31 -32.89
N SER A 230 -15.10 20.88 -32.90
CA SER A 230 -14.22 20.91 -34.08
C SER A 230 -13.84 19.52 -34.58
N ASP A 231 -13.61 18.58 -33.67
CA ASP A 231 -13.31 17.19 -33.99
C ASP A 231 -14.54 16.40 -34.41
N GLN A 232 -15.75 17.01 -34.32
CA GLN A 232 -17.03 16.43 -34.74
C GLN A 232 -17.34 15.12 -34.01
N ILE A 233 -17.04 15.05 -32.71
CA ILE A 233 -17.35 13.87 -31.88
C ILE A 233 -18.87 13.78 -31.71
N GLU A 234 -19.44 12.62 -32.03
CA GLU A 234 -20.84 12.30 -31.78
C GLU A 234 -21.03 11.65 -30.40
N SER A 235 -20.22 10.64 -30.15
CA SER A 235 -20.29 9.88 -28.90
C SER A 235 -18.99 9.18 -28.56
N TYR A 236 -18.85 8.80 -27.30
CA TYR A 236 -17.83 7.88 -26.85
C TYR A 236 -18.35 6.99 -25.74
N LYS A 237 -17.70 5.85 -25.54
CA LYS A 237 -18.02 4.90 -24.50
C LYS A 237 -16.74 4.34 -23.90
N VAL A 238 -16.58 4.48 -22.59
CA VAL A 238 -15.49 3.83 -21.85
C VAL A 238 -15.72 2.32 -21.86
N THR A 239 -14.68 1.58 -22.23
CA THR A 239 -14.71 0.10 -22.32
C THR A 239 -13.90 -0.55 -21.21
N ASP A 240 -12.85 0.13 -20.72
CA ASP A 240 -12.04 -0.37 -19.63
C ASP A 240 -11.30 0.79 -18.93
N ILE A 241 -11.09 0.68 -17.64
CA ILE A 241 -10.26 1.57 -16.83
C ILE A 241 -9.27 0.72 -16.05
N ASP A 242 -7.98 0.97 -16.25
CA ASP A 242 -6.92 0.36 -15.47
C ASP A 242 -6.17 1.42 -14.66
N VAL A 243 -6.27 1.35 -13.33
CA VAL A 243 -5.51 2.24 -12.44
C VAL A 243 -4.13 1.64 -12.26
N SER A 244 -3.15 2.21 -12.98
CA SER A 244 -1.79 1.69 -13.06
C SER A 244 -0.93 2.05 -11.86
N SER A 245 -1.18 3.20 -11.23
CA SER A 245 -0.47 3.63 -10.03
C SER A 245 -1.29 4.61 -9.21
N SER A 246 -1.09 4.56 -7.90
CA SER A 246 -1.57 5.57 -6.96
C SER A 246 -0.54 5.72 -5.86
N TYR A 247 -0.28 6.94 -5.44
CA TYR A 247 0.62 7.25 -4.34
C TYR A 247 0.19 8.56 -3.68
N ILE A 248 0.59 8.74 -2.43
CA ILE A 248 0.48 10.02 -1.73
C ILE A 248 1.76 10.79 -2.03
N ASP A 249 1.63 12.03 -2.48
CA ASP A 249 2.76 12.92 -2.71
C ASP A 249 3.18 13.68 -1.44
N SER A 250 4.15 14.61 -1.58
CA SER A 250 4.67 15.39 -0.46
C SER A 250 3.66 16.36 0.14
N ASP A 251 2.63 16.72 -0.61
CA ASP A 251 1.61 17.70 -0.24
C ASP A 251 0.38 16.99 0.38
N GLY A 252 0.44 15.65 0.45
CA GLY A 252 -0.61 14.81 1.02
C GLY A 252 -1.75 14.50 0.06
N GLU A 253 -1.63 14.86 -1.22
CA GLU A 253 -2.61 14.52 -2.24
C GLU A 253 -2.42 13.10 -2.76
N ILE A 254 -3.52 12.50 -3.20
CA ILE A 254 -3.48 11.17 -3.82
C ILE A 254 -3.36 11.34 -5.34
N ASN A 255 -2.16 11.11 -5.86
CA ASN A 255 -1.93 11.11 -7.30
C ASN A 255 -2.37 9.79 -7.91
N VAL A 256 -3.30 9.84 -8.85
CA VAL A 256 -3.87 8.67 -9.54
C VAL A 256 -3.51 8.72 -11.01
N ARG A 257 -2.97 7.61 -11.52
CA ARG A 257 -2.77 7.42 -12.96
C ARG A 257 -3.58 6.23 -13.43
N ALA A 258 -4.36 6.46 -14.47
CA ALA A 258 -5.18 5.42 -15.07
C ALA A 258 -5.03 5.41 -16.60
N THR A 259 -5.05 4.21 -17.17
CA THR A 259 -5.22 4.01 -18.61
C THR A 259 -6.70 3.74 -18.88
N VAL A 260 -7.30 4.55 -19.73
CA VAL A 260 -8.71 4.45 -20.11
C VAL A 260 -8.77 3.97 -21.54
N LYS A 261 -9.46 2.85 -21.80
CA LYS A 261 -9.80 2.37 -23.11
C LYS A 261 -11.22 2.78 -23.44
N TYR A 262 -11.46 3.22 -24.65
CA TYR A 262 -12.77 3.70 -25.08
C TYR A 262 -13.00 3.44 -26.56
N SER A 263 -14.27 3.30 -26.94
CA SER A 263 -14.75 3.41 -28.32
C SER A 263 -15.32 4.80 -28.56
N TYR A 264 -15.24 5.28 -29.79
CA TYR A 264 -15.76 6.59 -30.18
C TYR A 264 -16.42 6.56 -31.55
N LYS A 265 -17.31 7.52 -31.79
CA LYS A 265 -17.95 7.76 -33.07
C LYS A 265 -17.91 9.24 -33.41
N TYR A 266 -17.53 9.56 -34.65
CA TYR A 266 -17.63 10.89 -35.22
C TYR A 266 -18.99 11.05 -35.91
N LYS A 267 -19.43 12.28 -36.06
CA LYS A 267 -20.64 12.60 -36.81
C LYS A 267 -20.55 12.12 -38.28
N ASP A 268 -21.66 11.75 -38.87
CA ASP A 268 -21.69 11.20 -40.22
C ASP A 268 -21.20 12.18 -41.30
N ASP A 269 -21.42 13.49 -41.09
CA ASP A 269 -20.96 14.57 -41.96
C ASP A 269 -19.50 15.00 -41.70
N SER A 270 -18.80 14.36 -40.75
CA SER A 270 -17.40 14.66 -40.49
C SER A 270 -16.54 14.37 -41.74
N SER A 271 -15.44 15.11 -41.89
CA SER A 271 -14.44 14.89 -42.93
C SER A 271 -13.53 13.68 -42.69
N ARG A 272 -13.69 13.01 -41.55
CA ARG A 272 -12.87 11.87 -41.16
C ARG A 272 -13.17 10.65 -42.02
N SER A 273 -12.12 10.00 -42.56
CA SER A 273 -12.27 8.77 -43.38
C SER A 273 -12.77 7.58 -42.55
N LYS A 274 -12.40 7.53 -41.28
CA LYS A 274 -12.88 6.50 -40.33
C LYS A 274 -13.84 7.15 -39.35
N LYS A 275 -15.10 6.72 -39.35
CA LYS A 275 -16.19 7.31 -38.55
C LYS A 275 -16.22 6.82 -37.11
N GLU A 276 -15.66 5.65 -36.83
CA GLU A 276 -15.64 5.05 -35.47
C GLU A 276 -14.33 4.31 -35.24
N GLY A 277 -14.03 4.06 -33.97
CA GLY A 277 -12.82 3.34 -33.58
C GLY A 277 -12.72 3.08 -32.10
N ASN A 278 -11.61 2.43 -31.75
CA ASN A 278 -11.19 2.22 -30.36
C ASN A 278 -9.85 2.92 -30.15
N SER A 279 -9.67 3.45 -28.96
CA SER A 279 -8.43 4.12 -28.56
C SER A 279 -8.20 3.98 -27.07
N SER A 280 -7.07 4.51 -26.62
CA SER A 280 -6.77 4.59 -25.19
C SER A 280 -6.05 5.89 -24.88
N THR A 281 -6.25 6.39 -23.67
CA THR A 281 -5.56 7.58 -23.16
C THR A 281 -5.10 7.36 -21.71
N SER A 282 -4.13 8.13 -21.27
CA SER A 282 -3.71 8.18 -19.88
C SER A 282 -4.37 9.37 -19.19
N ILE A 283 -5.04 9.11 -18.09
CA ILE A 283 -5.65 10.11 -17.21
C ILE A 283 -4.82 10.21 -15.93
N ARG A 284 -4.53 11.43 -15.52
CA ARG A 284 -3.94 11.73 -14.23
C ARG A 284 -4.90 12.64 -13.47
N LEU A 285 -5.22 12.23 -12.23
CA LEU A 285 -6.02 12.99 -11.29
C LEU A 285 -5.24 13.13 -9.98
N ASP A 286 -5.34 14.28 -9.36
CA ASP A 286 -4.93 14.50 -7.99
C ASP A 286 -6.20 14.61 -7.12
N LEU A 287 -6.24 13.87 -6.01
CA LEU A 287 -7.43 13.73 -5.18
C LEU A 287 -7.13 14.18 -3.76
N ASN A 288 -8.13 14.77 -3.13
CA ASN A 288 -8.07 15.13 -1.72
C ASN A 288 -7.94 13.88 -0.85
N SER A 289 -6.87 13.81 -0.05
CA SER A 289 -6.61 12.67 0.83
C SER A 289 -7.41 12.72 2.14
N GLU A 290 -7.91 13.90 2.53
CA GLU A 290 -8.59 14.10 3.79
C GLU A 290 -10.11 13.88 3.71
N ASN A 291 -10.68 14.07 2.53
CA ASN A 291 -12.12 13.92 2.29
C ASN A 291 -12.50 12.45 2.08
N LYS A 292 -13.63 12.03 2.67
CA LYS A 292 -14.16 10.68 2.44
C LYS A 292 -14.57 10.43 1.00
N ASP A 293 -14.94 11.46 0.29
CA ASP A 293 -15.57 11.36 -1.03
C ASP A 293 -14.58 11.35 -2.20
N LEU A 294 -13.26 11.35 -1.94
CA LEU A 294 -12.23 11.29 -2.98
C LEU A 294 -12.44 12.37 -4.07
N THR A 295 -12.66 13.61 -3.65
CA THR A 295 -12.85 14.73 -4.56
C THR A 295 -11.58 15.09 -5.33
N ILE A 296 -11.74 15.56 -6.57
CA ILE A 296 -10.63 15.89 -7.47
C ILE A 296 -10.15 17.31 -7.16
N THR A 297 -8.88 17.45 -6.79
CA THR A 297 -8.20 18.71 -6.55
C THR A 297 -7.50 19.26 -7.79
N ASP A 298 -7.00 18.37 -8.65
CA ASP A 298 -6.42 18.74 -9.95
C ASP A 298 -6.50 17.57 -10.95
N PHE A 299 -6.33 17.89 -12.22
CA PHE A 299 -6.22 16.90 -13.29
C PHE A 299 -5.33 17.38 -14.43
N TYR A 300 -4.63 16.45 -15.08
CA TYR A 300 -3.80 16.77 -16.22
C TYR A 300 -4.62 16.82 -17.51
N SER A 301 -4.91 18.03 -17.97
CA SER A 301 -5.82 18.30 -19.09
C SER A 301 -5.38 17.69 -20.44
N TYR A 302 -4.09 17.44 -20.65
CA TYR A 302 -3.56 16.86 -21.89
C TYR A 302 -4.20 15.51 -22.24
N GLY A 303 -4.37 14.65 -21.23
CA GLY A 303 -4.96 13.31 -21.41
C GLY A 303 -6.38 13.34 -21.95
N VAL A 304 -7.19 14.34 -21.59
CA VAL A 304 -8.56 14.50 -22.09
C VAL A 304 -8.63 15.32 -23.38
N ARG A 305 -7.76 16.32 -23.54
CA ARG A 305 -7.73 17.20 -24.71
C ARG A 305 -7.46 16.45 -26.02
N TYR A 306 -6.71 15.38 -25.97
CA TYR A 306 -6.26 14.61 -27.14
C TYR A 306 -6.81 13.18 -27.18
N MET A 307 -8.00 12.99 -26.59
CA MET A 307 -8.66 11.67 -26.63
C MET A 307 -9.08 11.26 -28.05
N PHE A 308 -9.45 12.22 -28.92
CA PHE A 308 -10.06 11.98 -30.22
C PHE A 308 -9.26 12.55 -31.38
#